data_315f2f8e42d54777b45eeb1416f65453
#
_entry.id   315f2f8e42d54777b45eeb1416f65453
#
_cell.length_a   1.000
_cell.length_b   1.000
_cell.length_c   1.000
_cell.angle_alpha   90.00
_cell.angle_beta   90.00
_cell.angle_gamma   90.00
#
_symmetry.space_group_name_H-M   'P 1'
#
loop_
_entity.id
_entity.type
_entity.pdbx_description
1 polymer ?
#
loop_
_entity_poly.entity_id
_entity_poly.type
_entity_poly.pdbx_seq_one_letter_code
_entity_poly.pdbx_strand_id
1 'polypeptide(L)'
;MQPLPDPGARDLRPRDRRRRDAGPSAAPSGDPAEVPVQRYRAIFLSDIHLGTPGCKADHLLDFLRHNESDELYLVGDIIDGWALRSRFYWPQAHNDVIQKVLRKARKGTHVCFIPGNHDEAARQFCGLRFGEVSICAEAEYRLADGRRLWVVHGDVADGVIRHVKWLAHLGDALYDWLLWLNRHLNNLRARLGFGYWSLSQYLKYKVKNAVSFISDFERVLVREARRRGYDGVICGHIHHAQIRTVDGALYVNDGDWVESLTALVETHDGELRIVVWDRILAPNAPVPHWSEDESETPAADPLPAEALAARVLAGLASRTAGAR
;
A
#
# COMPACT_ATOMS: atom_id res chain seq x y z
N MET A 1 57.38 -3.54 -42.10
CA MET A 1 57.05 -3.11 -40.76
C MET A 1 57.61 -1.69 -40.64
N GLN A 2 56.76 -0.68 -40.93
CA GLN A 2 57.14 0.74 -40.86
C GLN A 2 56.49 1.33 -39.63
N PRO A 3 57.19 2.22 -38.86
CA PRO A 3 56.61 2.84 -37.68
C PRO A 3 55.73 4.04 -38.08
N LEU A 4 54.66 4.22 -37.30
CA LEU A 4 53.68 5.30 -37.38
C LEU A 4 54.29 6.63 -36.90
N PRO A 5 53.91 7.80 -37.42
CA PRO A 5 54.43 9.08 -37.05
C PRO A 5 53.78 9.65 -35.80
N ASP A 6 54.64 10.35 -35.03
CA ASP A 6 54.34 11.13 -33.83
C ASP A 6 53.52 12.40 -34.13
N PRO A 7 52.39 12.70 -33.43
CA PRO A 7 51.68 13.94 -33.57
C PRO A 7 52.23 15.03 -32.66
N GLY A 8 52.85 15.97 -33.29
CA GLY A 8 53.56 17.12 -32.78
C GLY A 8 52.87 18.00 -31.74
N ALA A 9 53.72 18.63 -30.98
CA ALA A 9 53.53 19.64 -29.98
C ALA A 9 52.63 20.80 -30.40
N ARG A 10 51.64 21.16 -29.59
CA ARG A 10 50.86 22.40 -29.73
C ARG A 10 51.44 23.50 -28.84
N ASP A 11 51.79 24.57 -29.53
CA ASP A 11 52.27 25.87 -29.12
C ASP A 11 51.39 26.52 -28.02
N LEU A 12 51.93 26.81 -26.86
CA LEU A 12 51.32 27.53 -25.77
C LEU A 12 51.68 29.00 -25.84
N ARG A 13 50.81 29.85 -26.42
CA ARG A 13 50.90 31.29 -26.27
C ARG A 13 49.91 31.79 -25.20
N PRO A 14 50.34 32.73 -24.31
CA PRO A 14 49.48 33.23 -23.22
C PRO A 14 48.49 34.25 -23.80
N ARG A 15 47.18 34.03 -23.47
CA ARG A 15 46.11 34.98 -23.76
C ARG A 15 45.96 35.98 -22.63
N ASP A 16 46.01 37.21 -23.00
CA ASP A 16 45.85 38.49 -22.33
C ASP A 16 44.59 38.55 -21.42
N ARG A 17 44.79 38.92 -20.16
CA ARG A 17 43.72 39.16 -19.17
C ARG A 17 43.18 40.57 -19.37
N ARG A 18 42.07 40.71 -20.06
CA ARG A 18 41.26 41.93 -19.95
C ARG A 18 40.22 41.74 -18.85
N ARG A 19 40.30 42.63 -17.84
CA ARG A 19 39.27 42.89 -16.84
C ARG A 19 37.94 43.11 -17.55
N ARG A 20 36.91 42.38 -17.10
CA ARG A 20 35.50 42.75 -17.36
C ARG A 20 34.83 42.99 -16.02
N ASP A 21 34.11 44.06 -16.00
CA ASP A 21 33.48 44.72 -14.89
C ASP A 21 32.49 43.82 -14.14
N ALA A 22 32.41 44.08 -12.82
CA ALA A 22 31.46 43.46 -11.89
C ALA A 22 30.03 43.80 -12.29
N GLY A 23 29.30 42.83 -12.78
CA GLY A 23 27.85 42.83 -12.87
C GLY A 23 27.22 42.51 -11.49
N PRO A 24 25.94 42.85 -11.29
CA PRO A 24 25.31 42.81 -9.97
C PRO A 24 25.25 41.40 -9.40
N SER A 25 25.53 41.33 -8.11
CA SER A 25 25.45 40.17 -7.20
C SER A 25 24.29 39.27 -7.53
N ALA A 26 24.58 38.05 -7.97
CA ALA A 26 23.62 36.96 -8.02
C ALA A 26 23.08 36.70 -6.61
N ALA A 27 21.77 36.67 -6.49
CA ALA A 27 21.09 36.22 -5.30
C ALA A 27 21.61 34.83 -4.87
N PRO A 28 21.68 34.51 -3.59
CA PRO A 28 22.13 33.20 -3.16
C PRO A 28 21.20 32.15 -3.73
N SER A 29 21.75 31.29 -4.58
CA SER A 29 21.11 30.02 -4.97
C SER A 29 21.05 29.18 -3.68
N GLY A 30 19.95 29.30 -2.93
CA GLY A 30 19.66 28.39 -1.86
C GLY A 30 19.61 26.98 -2.45
N ASP A 31 20.49 26.10 -2.03
CA ASP A 31 20.34 24.67 -2.26
C ASP A 31 18.93 24.28 -1.84
N PRO A 32 18.21 23.52 -2.67
CA PRO A 32 16.89 23.03 -2.30
C PRO A 32 17.03 22.28 -0.97
N ALA A 33 16.36 22.77 0.08
CA ALA A 33 16.43 22.16 1.41
C ALA A 33 16.11 20.67 1.27
N GLU A 34 17.08 19.84 1.59
CA GLU A 34 16.97 18.38 1.52
C GLU A 34 15.85 17.98 2.49
N VAL A 35 14.79 17.36 1.99
CA VAL A 35 13.66 16.89 2.81
C VAL A 35 14.22 15.88 3.81
N PRO A 36 14.08 16.12 5.13
CA PRO A 36 14.67 15.24 6.13
C PRO A 36 14.08 13.83 6.04
N VAL A 37 14.95 12.82 6.02
CA VAL A 37 14.57 11.41 6.00
C VAL A 37 14.06 11.02 7.38
N GLN A 38 12.81 10.53 7.44
CA GLN A 38 12.23 9.98 8.67
C GLN A 38 12.84 8.61 8.97
N ARG A 39 13.05 8.30 10.24
CA ARG A 39 13.59 7.01 10.69
C ARG A 39 12.62 6.33 11.63
N TYR A 40 12.34 5.05 11.34
CA TYR A 40 11.43 4.21 12.10
C TYR A 40 12.15 2.97 12.61
N ARG A 41 11.65 2.38 13.67
CA ARG A 41 12.06 1.07 14.15
C ARG A 41 11.63 0.00 13.15
N ALA A 42 10.36 0.04 12.71
CA ALA A 42 9.86 -0.85 11.67
C ALA A 42 8.90 -0.14 10.72
N ILE A 43 8.85 -0.63 9.47
CA ILE A 43 7.86 -0.26 8.44
C ILE A 43 7.20 -1.55 7.94
N PHE A 44 5.88 -1.55 7.81
CA PHE A 44 5.09 -2.65 7.25
C PHE A 44 4.36 -2.15 6.01
N LEU A 45 4.45 -2.92 4.94
CA LEU A 45 3.85 -2.63 3.64
C LEU A 45 3.19 -3.90 3.12
N SER A 46 1.95 -3.83 2.67
CA SER A 46 1.26 -4.92 1.98
C SER A 46 0.55 -4.43 0.73
N ASP A 47 -0.03 -5.36 -0.01
CA ASP A 47 -0.99 -5.08 -1.08
C ASP A 47 -0.48 -4.02 -2.07
N ILE A 48 0.78 -4.18 -2.50
CA ILE A 48 1.46 -3.29 -3.46
C ILE A 48 1.02 -3.62 -4.88
N HIS A 49 0.83 -4.91 -5.19
CA HIS A 49 0.39 -5.43 -6.48
C HIS A 49 1.27 -4.96 -7.66
N LEU A 50 2.60 -5.07 -7.51
CA LEU A 50 3.51 -4.87 -8.64
C LEU A 50 3.15 -5.86 -9.76
N GLY A 51 3.04 -5.36 -10.98
CA GLY A 51 2.54 -6.14 -12.12
C GLY A 51 1.14 -5.74 -12.57
N THR A 52 0.50 -4.79 -11.86
CA THR A 52 -0.80 -4.23 -12.23
C THR A 52 -0.73 -2.74 -12.53
N PRO A 53 -1.59 -2.21 -13.41
CA PRO A 53 -1.70 -0.77 -13.63
C PRO A 53 -2.26 0.01 -12.42
N GLY A 54 -2.88 -0.70 -11.45
CA GLY A 54 -3.44 -0.10 -10.23
C GLY A 54 -2.37 0.31 -9.21
N CYS A 55 -1.22 -0.36 -9.22
CA CYS A 55 -0.11 -0.07 -8.31
C CYS A 55 0.37 1.37 -8.41
N LYS A 56 0.47 2.07 -7.29
CA LYS A 56 0.98 3.45 -7.18
C LYS A 56 2.49 3.45 -6.89
N ALA A 57 3.25 2.80 -7.77
CA ALA A 57 4.69 2.59 -7.60
C ALA A 57 5.49 3.88 -7.39
N ASP A 58 5.11 5.00 -8.04
CA ASP A 58 5.80 6.27 -7.88
C ASP A 58 5.63 6.85 -6.47
N HIS A 59 4.42 6.74 -5.87
CA HIS A 59 4.16 7.13 -4.49
C HIS A 59 4.94 6.26 -3.51
N LEU A 60 4.94 4.94 -3.73
CA LEU A 60 5.72 4.01 -2.91
C LEU A 60 7.23 4.29 -3.00
N LEU A 61 7.74 4.58 -4.20
CA LEU A 61 9.15 4.96 -4.37
C LEU A 61 9.48 6.22 -3.61
N ASP A 62 8.60 7.22 -3.68
CA ASP A 62 8.77 8.47 -2.96
C ASP A 62 8.73 8.24 -1.44
N PHE A 63 7.76 7.46 -0.94
CA PHE A 63 7.71 7.03 0.46
C PHE A 63 9.02 6.35 0.89
N LEU A 64 9.48 5.37 0.13
CA LEU A 64 10.71 4.62 0.43
C LEU A 64 11.99 5.48 0.35
N ARG A 65 11.97 6.62 -0.36
CA ARG A 65 13.08 7.58 -0.40
C ARG A 65 13.17 8.40 0.89
N HIS A 66 12.00 8.80 1.42
CA HIS A 66 11.91 9.71 2.56
C HIS A 66 11.77 9.00 3.91
N ASN A 67 11.64 7.67 3.89
CA ASN A 67 11.47 6.88 5.10
C ASN A 67 12.48 5.73 5.16
N GLU A 68 13.25 5.65 6.23
CA GLU A 68 14.20 4.58 6.54
C GLU A 68 13.75 3.83 7.79
N SER A 69 14.12 2.55 7.92
CA SER A 69 13.80 1.74 9.09
C SER A 69 14.88 0.71 9.37
N ASP A 70 14.93 0.22 10.62
CA ASP A 70 15.79 -0.89 10.99
C ASP A 70 15.23 -2.19 10.41
N GLU A 71 13.89 -2.35 10.45
CA GLU A 71 13.16 -3.50 9.89
C GLU A 71 12.13 -3.05 8.85
N LEU A 72 12.00 -3.81 7.76
CA LEU A 72 11.00 -3.61 6.71
C LEU A 72 10.26 -4.93 6.46
N TYR A 73 8.99 -4.96 6.78
CA TYR A 73 8.11 -6.08 6.52
C TYR A 73 7.31 -5.85 5.24
N LEU A 74 7.40 -6.80 4.31
CA LEU A 74 6.60 -6.87 3.10
C LEU A 74 5.53 -7.94 3.33
N VAL A 75 4.30 -7.52 3.68
CA VAL A 75 3.27 -8.37 4.29
C VAL A 75 2.27 -8.86 3.23
N GLY A 76 2.79 -9.47 2.17
CA GLY A 76 2.02 -10.14 1.12
C GLY A 76 1.49 -9.23 0.02
N ASP A 77 1.16 -9.88 -1.09
CA ASP A 77 0.64 -9.26 -2.30
C ASP A 77 1.54 -8.12 -2.82
N ILE A 78 2.86 -8.37 -2.74
CA ILE A 78 3.89 -7.45 -3.22
C ILE A 78 3.96 -7.51 -4.74
N ILE A 79 3.96 -8.72 -5.30
CA ILE A 79 3.98 -8.95 -6.76
C ILE A 79 2.69 -9.68 -7.14
N ASP A 80 1.92 -9.10 -8.04
CA ASP A 80 0.69 -9.74 -8.53
C ASP A 80 1.00 -10.79 -9.59
N GLY A 81 1.31 -12.00 -9.14
CA GLY A 81 1.59 -13.14 -9.99
C GLY A 81 0.37 -13.59 -10.82
N TRP A 82 -0.84 -13.33 -10.35
CA TRP A 82 -2.05 -13.66 -11.11
C TRP A 82 -2.24 -12.70 -12.28
N ALA A 83 -2.08 -11.41 -12.07
CA ALA A 83 -2.15 -10.41 -13.14
C ALA A 83 -1.04 -10.64 -14.17
N LEU A 84 0.20 -10.90 -13.73
CA LEU A 84 1.35 -11.14 -14.63
C LEU A 84 1.18 -12.40 -15.49
N ARG A 85 0.54 -13.47 -14.97
CA ARG A 85 0.19 -14.67 -15.76
C ARG A 85 -0.87 -14.39 -16.82
N SER A 86 -1.82 -13.50 -16.52
CA SER A 86 -2.87 -13.11 -17.45
C SER A 86 -2.34 -12.17 -18.54
N ARG A 87 -1.62 -11.12 -18.13
CA ARG A 87 -1.02 -10.13 -19.02
C ARG A 87 0.24 -9.58 -18.38
N PHE A 88 1.37 -9.71 -19.07
CA PHE A 88 2.61 -9.13 -18.59
C PHE A 88 2.56 -7.59 -18.63
N TYR A 89 2.67 -6.96 -17.46
CA TYR A 89 2.76 -5.51 -17.29
C TYR A 89 3.84 -5.21 -16.24
N TRP A 90 4.96 -4.64 -16.66
CA TRP A 90 6.08 -4.37 -15.77
C TRP A 90 6.80 -3.08 -16.16
N PRO A 91 6.25 -1.90 -15.82
CA PRO A 91 6.89 -0.61 -16.07
C PRO A 91 8.14 -0.42 -15.22
N GLN A 92 9.01 0.52 -15.62
CA GLN A 92 10.28 0.80 -14.94
C GLN A 92 10.09 1.11 -13.46
N ALA A 93 9.04 1.84 -13.09
CA ALA A 93 8.74 2.17 -11.69
C ALA A 93 8.59 0.92 -10.79
N HIS A 94 8.02 -0.18 -11.32
CA HIS A 94 7.92 -1.44 -10.56
C HIS A 94 9.30 -2.06 -10.31
N ASN A 95 10.18 -2.03 -11.30
CA ASN A 95 11.56 -2.46 -11.15
C ASN A 95 12.29 -1.60 -10.11
N ASP A 96 12.07 -0.28 -10.13
CA ASP A 96 12.70 0.66 -9.23
C ASP A 96 12.27 0.45 -7.77
N VAL A 97 11.02 0.04 -7.51
CA VAL A 97 10.56 -0.38 -6.16
C VAL A 97 11.38 -1.55 -5.66
N ILE A 98 11.51 -2.62 -6.46
CA ILE A 98 12.32 -3.79 -6.08
C ILE A 98 13.77 -3.39 -5.81
N GLN A 99 14.37 -2.61 -6.69
CA GLN A 99 15.74 -2.11 -6.49
C GLN A 99 15.88 -1.26 -5.22
N LYS A 100 14.87 -0.45 -4.91
CA LYS A 100 14.90 0.39 -3.70
C LYS A 100 14.86 -0.46 -2.44
N VAL A 101 14.01 -1.49 -2.39
CA VAL A 101 13.95 -2.45 -1.28
C VAL A 101 15.29 -3.18 -1.12
N LEU A 102 15.85 -3.74 -2.20
CA LEU A 102 17.15 -4.41 -2.17
C LEU A 102 18.30 -3.47 -1.75
N ARG A 103 18.21 -2.19 -2.12
CA ARG A 103 19.19 -1.17 -1.69
C ARG A 103 19.09 -0.88 -0.20
N LYS A 104 17.86 -0.86 0.38
CA LYS A 104 17.66 -0.74 1.83
C LYS A 104 18.28 -1.94 2.55
N ALA A 105 18.00 -3.15 2.09
CA ALA A 105 18.59 -4.37 2.64
C ALA A 105 20.14 -4.31 2.62
N ARG A 106 20.74 -3.91 1.49
CA ARG A 106 22.20 -3.73 1.39
C ARG A 106 22.77 -2.69 2.33
N LYS A 107 21.96 -1.71 2.77
CA LYS A 107 22.34 -0.68 3.75
C LYS A 107 22.13 -1.11 5.21
N GLY A 108 21.67 -2.35 5.44
CA GLY A 108 21.51 -2.92 6.77
C GLY A 108 20.07 -2.97 7.28
N THR A 109 19.07 -2.53 6.50
CA THR A 109 17.66 -2.76 6.85
C THR A 109 17.37 -4.25 6.76
N HIS A 110 16.85 -4.85 7.84
CA HIS A 110 16.39 -6.23 7.80
C HIS A 110 15.02 -6.31 7.08
N VAL A 111 14.98 -7.00 5.94
CA VAL A 111 13.76 -7.14 5.14
C VAL A 111 13.16 -8.52 5.34
N CYS A 112 11.90 -8.58 5.79
CA CYS A 112 11.12 -9.81 5.91
C CYS A 112 10.00 -9.80 4.88
N PHE A 113 10.04 -10.72 3.92
CA PHE A 113 8.99 -10.91 2.93
C PHE A 113 8.09 -12.08 3.33
N ILE A 114 6.81 -11.81 3.50
CA ILE A 114 5.76 -12.77 3.82
C ILE A 114 4.84 -12.84 2.59
N PRO A 115 4.84 -13.93 1.80
CA PRO A 115 4.02 -14.02 0.60
C PRO A 115 2.51 -14.07 0.91
N GLY A 116 1.73 -13.31 0.14
CA GLY A 116 0.26 -13.35 0.12
C GLY A 116 -0.30 -14.36 -0.87
N ASN A 117 -1.57 -14.18 -1.24
CA ASN A 117 -2.21 -15.07 -2.20
C ASN A 117 -1.89 -14.69 -3.67
N HIS A 118 -1.62 -13.42 -3.99
CA HIS A 118 -1.22 -13.03 -5.35
C HIS A 118 0.22 -13.41 -5.67
N ASP A 119 1.09 -13.52 -4.68
CA ASP A 119 2.46 -13.96 -4.81
C ASP A 119 2.72 -15.33 -4.12
N GLU A 120 1.70 -16.18 -4.07
CA GLU A 120 1.72 -17.52 -3.45
C GLU A 120 2.86 -18.42 -3.94
N ALA A 121 3.31 -18.21 -5.18
CA ALA A 121 4.46 -18.94 -5.75
C ALA A 121 5.75 -18.71 -4.95
N ALA A 122 5.87 -17.62 -4.22
CA ALA A 122 7.01 -17.34 -3.35
C ALA A 122 7.00 -18.19 -2.06
N ARG A 123 5.87 -18.79 -1.67
CA ARG A 123 5.75 -19.63 -0.47
C ARG A 123 6.66 -20.85 -0.46
N GLN A 124 6.99 -21.39 -1.65
CA GLN A 124 7.96 -22.50 -1.77
C GLN A 124 9.38 -22.12 -1.32
N PHE A 125 9.67 -20.83 -1.21
CA PHE A 125 10.96 -20.29 -0.77
C PHE A 125 10.97 -19.83 0.70
N CYS A 126 9.90 -20.04 1.45
CA CYS A 126 9.87 -19.74 2.88
C CYS A 126 10.97 -20.50 3.62
N GLY A 127 11.66 -19.81 4.52
CA GLY A 127 12.84 -20.30 5.23
C GLY A 127 14.17 -19.94 4.56
N LEU A 128 14.18 -19.42 3.32
CA LEU A 128 15.39 -18.94 2.69
C LEU A 128 15.73 -17.50 3.11
N ARG A 129 17.03 -17.22 3.16
CA ARG A 129 17.58 -15.91 3.42
C ARG A 129 18.62 -15.53 2.38
N PHE A 130 18.54 -14.30 1.86
CA PHE A 130 19.45 -13.72 0.89
C PHE A 130 20.04 -12.42 1.46
N GLY A 131 21.20 -12.49 2.13
CA GLY A 131 21.73 -11.34 2.87
C GLY A 131 20.77 -10.89 3.97
N GLU A 132 20.33 -9.65 3.92
CA GLU A 132 19.37 -9.08 4.88
C GLU A 132 17.90 -9.27 4.45
N VAL A 133 17.62 -10.05 3.39
CA VAL A 133 16.26 -10.38 2.96
C VAL A 133 15.93 -11.82 3.39
N SER A 134 14.90 -12.00 4.20
CA SER A 134 14.34 -13.29 4.59
C SER A 134 12.95 -13.48 3.98
N ILE A 135 12.61 -14.73 3.59
CA ILE A 135 11.29 -15.11 3.12
C ILE A 135 10.67 -16.02 4.18
N CYS A 136 9.54 -15.59 4.75
CA CYS A 136 8.89 -16.28 5.85
C CYS A 136 7.42 -16.53 5.51
N ALA A 137 6.84 -17.63 6.02
CA ALA A 137 5.40 -17.84 5.88
C ALA A 137 4.60 -16.88 6.79
N GLU A 138 5.18 -16.53 7.92
CA GLU A 138 4.68 -15.61 8.94
C GLU A 138 5.87 -15.13 9.78
N ALA A 139 5.71 -14.07 10.56
CA ALA A 139 6.74 -13.57 11.45
C ALA A 139 6.17 -13.22 12.83
N GLU A 140 7.04 -13.15 13.83
CA GLU A 140 6.77 -12.50 15.11
C GLU A 140 7.42 -11.11 15.09
N TYR A 141 6.65 -10.09 15.44
CA TYR A 141 7.18 -8.75 15.68
C TYR A 141 6.99 -8.36 17.14
N ARG A 142 8.05 -7.85 17.75
CA ARG A 142 8.00 -7.40 19.14
C ARG A 142 8.01 -5.89 19.21
N LEU A 143 6.90 -5.32 19.67
CA LEU A 143 6.78 -3.89 19.92
C LEU A 143 7.78 -3.41 20.98
N ALA A 144 8.06 -2.12 20.99
CA ALA A 144 8.94 -1.50 22.00
C ALA A 144 8.43 -1.69 23.42
N ASP A 145 7.12 -1.79 23.61
CA ASP A 145 6.48 -2.07 24.92
C ASP A 145 6.53 -3.55 25.34
N GLY A 146 7.10 -4.43 24.51
CA GLY A 146 7.30 -5.84 24.76
C GLY A 146 6.18 -6.75 24.27
N ARG A 147 5.03 -6.23 23.82
CA ARG A 147 3.96 -7.04 23.21
C ARG A 147 4.46 -7.73 21.94
N ARG A 148 4.02 -8.97 21.75
CA ARG A 148 4.36 -9.78 20.57
C ARG A 148 3.18 -9.82 19.62
N LEU A 149 3.41 -9.40 18.40
CA LEU A 149 2.42 -9.40 17.34
C LEU A 149 2.74 -10.48 16.30
N TRP A 150 1.72 -11.19 15.88
CA TRP A 150 1.79 -12.11 14.76
C TRP A 150 1.68 -11.33 13.46
N VAL A 151 2.68 -11.45 12.57
CA VAL A 151 2.70 -10.78 11.27
C VAL A 151 2.39 -11.81 10.18
N VAL A 152 1.30 -11.58 9.46
CA VAL A 152 0.80 -12.50 8.42
C VAL A 152 0.02 -11.69 7.38
N HIS A 153 0.01 -12.13 6.11
CA HIS A 153 -0.75 -11.40 5.09
C HIS A 153 -2.25 -11.31 5.42
N GLY A 154 -2.85 -12.40 5.85
CA GLY A 154 -4.26 -12.42 6.25
C GLY A 154 -5.13 -13.37 5.43
N ASP A 155 -4.70 -13.81 4.27
CA ASP A 155 -5.42 -14.75 3.40
C ASP A 155 -5.68 -16.12 4.04
N VAL A 156 -4.96 -16.45 5.12
CA VAL A 156 -5.25 -17.61 5.97
C VAL A 156 -6.67 -17.58 6.56
N ALA A 157 -7.23 -16.40 6.76
CA ALA A 157 -8.61 -16.23 7.22
C ALA A 157 -9.64 -16.58 6.13
N ASP A 158 -9.27 -16.52 4.86
CA ASP A 158 -10.14 -16.83 3.72
C ASP A 158 -10.71 -18.25 3.77
N GLY A 159 -9.91 -19.21 4.26
CA GLY A 159 -10.35 -20.59 4.43
C GLY A 159 -11.55 -20.71 5.38
N VAL A 160 -11.60 -19.88 6.41
CA VAL A 160 -12.70 -19.82 7.41
C VAL A 160 -13.88 -19.03 6.84
N ILE A 161 -13.59 -18.02 6.00
CA ILE A 161 -14.60 -17.08 5.46
C ILE A 161 -15.05 -17.52 4.05
N ARG A 162 -14.51 -18.59 3.49
CA ARG A 162 -14.77 -19.07 2.10
C ARG A 162 -16.24 -19.13 1.71
N HIS A 163 -17.12 -19.39 2.65
CA HIS A 163 -18.56 -19.36 2.37
C HIS A 163 -19.08 -17.96 2.04
N VAL A 164 -18.40 -16.89 2.53
CA VAL A 164 -18.79 -15.50 2.28
C VAL A 164 -18.26 -15.01 0.92
N LYS A 165 -17.05 -15.43 0.51
CA LYS A 165 -16.48 -15.05 -0.81
C LYS A 165 -17.25 -15.68 -1.99
N TRP A 166 -17.66 -16.94 -1.88
CA TRP A 166 -18.54 -17.54 -2.91
C TRP A 166 -19.85 -16.77 -3.06
N LEU A 167 -20.43 -16.31 -1.94
CA LEU A 167 -21.61 -15.44 -1.97
C LEU A 167 -21.30 -14.06 -2.58
N ALA A 168 -20.11 -13.50 -2.38
CA ALA A 168 -19.72 -12.20 -2.95
C ALA A 168 -19.52 -12.27 -4.47
N HIS A 169 -18.82 -13.31 -4.98
CA HIS A 169 -18.69 -13.52 -6.43
C HIS A 169 -20.01 -13.85 -7.11
N LEU A 170 -20.85 -14.64 -6.46
CA LEU A 170 -22.24 -14.86 -6.93
C LEU A 170 -23.01 -13.54 -6.88
N GLY A 171 -22.74 -12.69 -5.88
CA GLY A 171 -23.33 -11.37 -5.75
C GLY A 171 -22.93 -10.40 -6.86
N ASP A 172 -21.70 -10.45 -7.38
CA ASP A 172 -21.21 -9.55 -8.44
C ASP A 172 -21.79 -9.93 -9.81
N ALA A 173 -21.78 -11.22 -10.17
CA ALA A 173 -22.44 -11.70 -11.38
C ALA A 173 -23.97 -11.52 -11.31
N LEU A 174 -24.56 -11.77 -10.14
CA LEU A 174 -25.98 -11.55 -9.89
C LEU A 174 -26.33 -10.05 -9.87
N TYR A 175 -25.39 -9.18 -9.49
CA TYR A 175 -25.57 -7.73 -9.45
C TYR A 175 -25.72 -7.13 -10.85
N ASP A 176 -24.84 -7.46 -11.79
CA ASP A 176 -24.94 -7.00 -13.16
C ASP A 176 -26.19 -7.54 -13.85
N TRP A 177 -26.52 -8.80 -13.58
CA TRP A 177 -27.76 -9.40 -14.03
C TRP A 177 -29.00 -8.75 -13.37
N LEU A 178 -28.98 -8.47 -12.06
CA LEU A 178 -30.05 -7.77 -11.35
C LEU A 178 -30.19 -6.31 -11.79
N LEU A 179 -29.13 -5.59 -12.12
CA LEU A 179 -29.21 -4.23 -12.68
C LEU A 179 -29.88 -4.26 -14.06
N TRP A 180 -29.47 -5.23 -14.90
CA TRP A 180 -30.08 -5.44 -16.20
C TRP A 180 -31.57 -5.83 -16.05
N LEU A 181 -31.86 -6.80 -15.19
CA LEU A 181 -33.20 -7.25 -14.88
C LEU A 181 -34.06 -6.15 -14.25
N ASN A 182 -33.50 -5.38 -13.30
CA ASN A 182 -34.17 -4.25 -12.65
C ASN A 182 -34.60 -3.18 -13.66
N ARG A 183 -33.72 -2.88 -14.64
CA ARG A 183 -34.04 -1.93 -15.71
C ARG A 183 -35.23 -2.44 -16.58
N HIS A 184 -35.22 -3.72 -16.95
CA HIS A 184 -36.25 -4.33 -17.75
C HIS A 184 -37.57 -4.55 -16.98
N LEU A 185 -37.44 -4.99 -15.71
CA LEU A 185 -38.62 -5.19 -14.83
C LEU A 185 -39.28 -3.86 -14.47
N ASN A 186 -38.52 -2.78 -14.19
CA ASN A 186 -39.12 -1.49 -13.89
C ASN A 186 -39.80 -0.87 -15.12
N ASN A 187 -39.27 -1.08 -16.32
CA ASN A 187 -39.93 -0.69 -17.55
C ASN A 187 -41.24 -1.50 -17.80
N LEU A 188 -41.24 -2.81 -17.48
CA LEU A 188 -42.41 -3.65 -17.56
C LEU A 188 -43.43 -3.32 -16.46
N ARG A 189 -42.95 -3.12 -15.22
CA ARG A 189 -43.76 -2.70 -14.06
C ARG A 189 -44.46 -1.36 -14.30
N ALA A 190 -43.70 -0.37 -14.85
CA ALA A 190 -44.29 0.93 -15.20
C ALA A 190 -45.41 0.79 -16.26
N ARG A 191 -45.22 -0.12 -17.24
CA ARG A 191 -46.30 -0.42 -18.24
C ARG A 191 -47.50 -1.14 -17.66
N LEU A 192 -47.28 -1.87 -16.54
CA LEU A 192 -48.33 -2.63 -15.85
C LEU A 192 -48.91 -1.90 -14.63
N GLY A 193 -48.50 -0.63 -14.38
CA GLY A 193 -49.05 0.18 -13.28
C GLY A 193 -48.48 -0.16 -11.89
N PHE A 194 -47.38 -0.94 -11.80
CA PHE A 194 -46.73 -1.27 -10.51
C PHE A 194 -45.68 -0.23 -10.09
N GLY A 195 -45.61 0.07 -8.80
CA GLY A 195 -44.68 1.02 -8.23
C GLY A 195 -43.20 0.62 -8.37
N TYR A 196 -42.31 1.61 -8.23
CA TYR A 196 -40.86 1.51 -8.36
C TYR A 196 -40.24 0.57 -7.30
N TRP A 197 -39.24 -0.27 -7.69
CA TRP A 197 -38.45 -1.09 -6.78
C TRP A 197 -37.13 -0.41 -6.45
N SER A 198 -36.79 -0.33 -5.16
CA SER A 198 -35.70 0.51 -4.68
C SER A 198 -34.34 -0.16 -4.73
N LEU A 199 -33.45 0.34 -5.60
CA LEU A 199 -32.02 0.00 -5.62
C LEU A 199 -31.32 0.33 -4.27
N SER A 200 -31.86 1.28 -3.51
CA SER A 200 -31.28 1.71 -2.22
C SER A 200 -31.30 0.61 -1.14
N GLN A 201 -32.31 -0.25 -1.13
CA GLN A 201 -32.36 -1.38 -0.18
C GLN A 201 -31.28 -2.42 -0.49
N TYR A 202 -30.98 -2.66 -1.76
CA TYR A 202 -29.92 -3.58 -2.17
C TYR A 202 -28.53 -3.05 -1.80
N LEU A 203 -28.26 -1.73 -2.02
CA LEU A 203 -27.02 -1.09 -1.61
C LEU A 203 -26.80 -1.16 -0.09
N LYS A 204 -27.84 -0.91 0.71
CA LYS A 204 -27.80 -1.07 2.17
C LYS A 204 -27.41 -2.49 2.57
N TYR A 205 -27.89 -3.49 1.86
CA TYR A 205 -27.56 -4.89 2.12
C TYR A 205 -26.07 -5.21 1.77
N LYS A 206 -25.57 -4.71 0.62
CA LYS A 206 -24.13 -4.87 0.25
C LYS A 206 -23.19 -4.20 1.23
N VAL A 207 -23.48 -2.98 1.66
CA VAL A 207 -22.69 -2.26 2.67
C VAL A 207 -22.68 -3.02 4.00
N LYS A 208 -23.84 -3.51 4.45
CA LYS A 208 -23.93 -4.33 5.67
C LYS A 208 -23.08 -5.60 5.58
N ASN A 209 -23.08 -6.27 4.43
CA ASN A 209 -22.29 -7.48 4.23
C ASN A 209 -20.78 -7.20 4.19
N ALA A 210 -20.35 -6.08 3.58
CA ALA A 210 -18.94 -5.67 3.59
C ALA A 210 -18.46 -5.37 5.01
N VAL A 211 -19.23 -4.62 5.80
CA VAL A 211 -18.93 -4.34 7.22
C VAL A 211 -18.89 -5.64 8.05
N SER A 212 -19.84 -6.57 7.82
CA SER A 212 -19.81 -7.88 8.49
C SER A 212 -18.58 -8.68 8.12
N PHE A 213 -18.18 -8.67 6.83
CA PHE A 213 -16.99 -9.36 6.35
C PHE A 213 -15.71 -8.86 7.02
N ILE A 214 -15.52 -7.52 7.07
CA ILE A 214 -14.37 -6.90 7.74
C ILE A 214 -14.35 -7.33 9.22
N SER A 215 -15.49 -7.23 9.91
CA SER A 215 -15.59 -7.60 11.33
C SER A 215 -15.31 -9.09 11.57
N ASP A 216 -15.75 -9.97 10.69
CA ASP A 216 -15.49 -11.41 10.79
C ASP A 216 -14.01 -11.75 10.52
N PHE A 217 -13.40 -11.08 9.54
CA PHE A 217 -11.98 -11.20 9.22
C PHE A 217 -11.10 -10.82 10.41
N GLU A 218 -11.34 -9.66 11.00
CA GLU A 218 -10.61 -9.18 12.16
C GLU A 218 -10.70 -10.16 13.33
N ARG A 219 -11.92 -10.63 13.65
CA ARG A 219 -12.14 -11.58 14.75
C ARG A 219 -11.46 -12.94 14.52
N VAL A 220 -11.45 -13.42 13.27
CA VAL A 220 -10.78 -14.67 12.91
C VAL A 220 -9.28 -14.55 13.15
N LEU A 221 -8.64 -13.48 12.65
CA LEU A 221 -7.20 -13.28 12.83
C LEU A 221 -6.81 -13.04 14.28
N VAL A 222 -7.56 -12.20 15.00
CA VAL A 222 -7.30 -11.96 16.42
C VAL A 222 -7.45 -13.23 17.26
N ARG A 223 -8.48 -14.04 17.00
CA ARG A 223 -8.67 -15.32 17.69
C ARG A 223 -7.52 -16.28 17.44
N GLU A 224 -7.04 -16.36 16.20
CA GLU A 224 -5.89 -17.20 15.84
C GLU A 224 -4.60 -16.69 16.48
N ALA A 225 -4.34 -15.38 16.45
CA ALA A 225 -3.20 -14.76 17.13
C ALA A 225 -3.18 -15.11 18.64
N ARG A 226 -4.32 -14.93 19.31
CA ARG A 226 -4.46 -15.29 20.75
C ARG A 226 -4.27 -16.77 21.01
N ARG A 227 -4.80 -17.65 20.15
CA ARG A 227 -4.60 -19.10 20.25
C ARG A 227 -3.12 -19.48 20.19
N ARG A 228 -2.33 -18.73 19.44
CA ARG A 228 -0.87 -18.89 19.30
C ARG A 228 -0.06 -18.18 20.40
N GLY A 229 -0.72 -17.46 21.30
CA GLY A 229 -0.09 -16.75 22.42
C GLY A 229 0.48 -15.38 22.06
N TYR A 230 -0.03 -14.74 20.98
CA TYR A 230 0.31 -13.38 20.62
C TYR A 230 -0.66 -12.37 21.26
N ASP A 231 -0.17 -11.15 21.47
CA ASP A 231 -0.93 -10.02 21.99
C ASP A 231 -1.77 -9.31 20.92
N GLY A 232 -1.51 -9.64 19.64
CA GLY A 232 -2.21 -9.07 18.51
C GLY A 232 -1.70 -9.58 17.16
N VAL A 233 -2.18 -8.96 16.08
CA VAL A 233 -1.84 -9.32 14.71
C VAL A 233 -1.59 -8.07 13.87
N ILE A 234 -0.60 -8.13 12.96
CA ILE A 234 -0.38 -7.18 11.86
C ILE A 234 -0.68 -7.91 10.56
N CYS A 235 -1.52 -7.33 9.70
CA CYS A 235 -1.92 -7.93 8.44
C CYS A 235 -2.21 -6.88 7.36
N GLY A 236 -2.42 -7.33 6.12
CA GLY A 236 -2.93 -6.60 4.96
C GLY A 236 -4.23 -7.20 4.43
N HIS A 237 -4.26 -7.57 3.13
CA HIS A 237 -5.23 -8.39 2.41
C HIS A 237 -6.59 -7.75 2.14
N ILE A 238 -7.20 -7.07 3.12
CA ILE A 238 -8.52 -6.45 2.95
C ILE A 238 -8.45 -4.97 2.56
N HIS A 239 -7.26 -4.42 2.33
CA HIS A 239 -7.02 -3.03 1.90
C HIS A 239 -7.70 -1.99 2.80
N HIS A 240 -7.74 -2.25 4.11
CA HIS A 240 -8.43 -1.38 5.07
C HIS A 240 -7.51 -1.03 6.24
N ALA A 241 -6.72 0.03 6.06
CA ALA A 241 -5.75 0.49 7.05
C ALA A 241 -6.43 0.85 8.37
N GLN A 242 -6.03 0.17 9.48
CA GLN A 242 -6.64 0.40 10.78
C GLN A 242 -5.75 -0.11 11.91
N ILE A 243 -5.74 0.63 13.03
CA ILE A 243 -5.20 0.18 14.32
C ILE A 243 -6.36 0.20 15.32
N ARG A 244 -6.70 -0.94 15.92
CA ARG A 244 -7.76 -1.03 16.92
C ARG A 244 -7.60 -2.24 17.81
N THR A 245 -8.30 -2.24 18.94
CA THR A 245 -8.43 -3.42 19.80
C THR A 245 -9.68 -4.20 19.43
N VAL A 246 -9.53 -5.51 19.19
CA VAL A 246 -10.61 -6.45 18.88
C VAL A 246 -10.53 -7.59 19.89
N ASP A 247 -11.60 -7.86 20.60
CA ASP A 247 -11.69 -8.91 21.62
C ASP A 247 -10.52 -8.92 22.62
N GLY A 248 -10.00 -7.72 22.96
CA GLY A 248 -8.91 -7.53 23.92
C GLY A 248 -7.50 -7.77 23.37
N ALA A 249 -7.32 -7.95 22.07
CA ALA A 249 -6.01 -8.02 21.40
C ALA A 249 -5.88 -6.92 20.35
N LEU A 250 -4.65 -6.54 20.05
CA LEU A 250 -4.35 -5.52 19.05
C LEU A 250 -4.56 -6.09 17.65
N TYR A 251 -5.39 -5.44 16.85
CA TYR A 251 -5.54 -5.68 15.44
C TYR A 251 -4.99 -4.51 14.65
N VAL A 252 -4.10 -4.79 13.70
CA VAL A 252 -3.49 -3.78 12.84
C VAL A 252 -3.54 -4.25 11.40
N ASN A 253 -4.04 -3.38 10.51
CA ASN A 253 -3.97 -3.58 9.07
C ASN A 253 -3.22 -2.39 8.47
N ASP A 254 -2.20 -2.65 7.65
CA ASP A 254 -1.33 -1.62 7.07
C ASP A 254 -1.89 -0.98 5.79
N GLY A 255 -3.00 -1.53 5.26
CA GLY A 255 -3.71 -0.99 4.10
C GLY A 255 -3.18 -1.49 2.77
N ASP A 256 -2.94 -0.58 1.80
CA ASP A 256 -2.54 -0.94 0.44
C ASP A 256 -1.82 0.20 -0.30
N TRP A 257 -1.21 -0.13 -1.46
CA TRP A 257 -0.56 0.82 -2.38
C TRP A 257 -1.27 0.91 -3.74
N VAL A 258 -2.56 0.62 -3.76
CA VAL A 258 -3.45 0.73 -4.93
C VAL A 258 -4.44 1.88 -4.76
N GLU A 259 -5.09 1.98 -3.60
CA GLU A 259 -6.15 2.95 -3.31
C GLU A 259 -5.83 3.84 -2.10
N SER A 260 -5.42 3.26 -0.95
CA SER A 260 -5.25 3.99 0.31
C SER A 260 -3.87 4.63 0.48
N LEU A 261 -2.82 4.09 -0.18
CA LEU A 261 -1.43 4.57 -0.15
C LEU A 261 -0.90 4.67 1.28
N THR A 262 -1.07 3.61 2.05
CA THR A 262 -0.76 3.57 3.47
C THR A 262 0.37 2.63 3.80
N ALA A 263 1.07 2.94 4.89
CA ALA A 263 2.07 2.11 5.52
C ALA A 263 1.84 2.12 7.04
N LEU A 264 2.04 1.00 7.69
CA LEU A 264 2.17 0.97 9.15
C LEU A 264 3.62 1.21 9.52
N VAL A 265 3.86 2.06 10.51
CA VAL A 265 5.19 2.30 11.05
C VAL A 265 5.20 2.19 12.57
N GLU A 266 6.32 1.74 13.15
CA GLU A 266 6.62 1.92 14.56
C GLU A 266 7.78 2.89 14.72
N THR A 267 7.60 3.95 15.51
CA THR A 267 8.66 4.89 15.83
C THR A 267 9.66 4.28 16.82
N HIS A 268 10.84 4.89 16.99
CA HIS A 268 11.80 4.44 18.01
C HIS A 268 11.26 4.65 19.44
N ASP A 269 10.30 5.54 19.63
CA ASP A 269 9.60 5.75 20.90
C ASP A 269 8.48 4.72 21.15
N GLY A 270 8.23 3.82 20.20
CA GLY A 270 7.29 2.72 20.32
C GLY A 270 5.86 3.04 19.92
N GLU A 271 5.62 4.17 19.25
CA GLU A 271 4.30 4.52 18.75
C GLU A 271 4.03 3.84 17.41
N LEU A 272 2.87 3.17 17.31
CA LEU A 272 2.35 2.63 16.06
C LEU A 272 1.51 3.69 15.36
N ARG A 273 1.81 3.95 14.07
CA ARG A 273 1.08 4.91 13.24
C ARG A 273 0.79 4.35 11.87
N ILE A 274 -0.37 4.70 11.31
CA ILE A 274 -0.64 4.56 9.87
C ILE A 274 -0.22 5.86 9.20
N VAL A 275 0.71 5.77 8.25
CA VAL A 275 1.17 6.89 7.44
C VAL A 275 0.44 6.83 6.10
N VAL A 276 -0.24 7.91 5.72
CA VAL A 276 -0.87 8.07 4.40
C VAL A 276 0.08 8.86 3.51
N TRP A 277 0.40 8.34 2.30
CA TRP A 277 1.33 8.96 1.36
C TRP A 277 0.66 9.29 0.03
N ASP A 278 -0.40 10.09 0.10
CA ASP A 278 -1.23 10.47 -1.03
C ASP A 278 -0.60 11.55 -1.93
N ARG A 279 0.53 12.15 -1.51
CA ARG A 279 1.25 13.17 -2.25
C ARG A 279 2.70 12.79 -2.42
N ILE A 280 3.21 12.90 -3.64
CA ILE A 280 4.65 12.83 -3.91
C ILE A 280 5.27 14.14 -3.39
N LEU A 281 6.27 14.02 -2.51
CA LEU A 281 6.96 15.17 -1.98
C LEU A 281 7.81 15.82 -3.08
N ALA A 282 7.57 17.09 -3.33
CA ALA A 282 8.52 17.86 -4.13
C ALA A 282 9.87 17.91 -3.40
N PRO A 283 11.00 18.05 -4.11
CA PRO A 283 12.34 18.10 -3.48
C PRO A 283 12.46 19.10 -2.31
N ASN A 284 11.59 20.10 -2.24
CA ASN A 284 11.56 21.15 -1.23
C ASN A 284 10.27 21.16 -0.39
N ALA A 285 9.42 20.15 -0.48
CA ALA A 285 8.22 20.10 0.33
C ALA A 285 8.57 19.76 1.79
N PRO A 286 7.98 20.47 2.78
CA PRO A 286 8.15 20.05 4.17
C PRO A 286 7.59 18.65 4.37
N VAL A 287 8.27 17.84 5.17
CA VAL A 287 7.74 16.53 5.58
C VAL A 287 6.41 16.77 6.30
N PRO A 288 5.34 16.04 5.97
CA PRO A 288 4.10 16.14 6.71
C PRO A 288 4.38 15.87 8.21
N HIS A 289 4.26 16.91 9.02
CA HIS A 289 4.35 16.80 10.47
C HIS A 289 2.92 16.52 10.95
N TRP A 290 2.65 15.31 11.36
CA TRP A 290 1.40 14.95 12.01
C TRP A 290 1.46 15.57 13.42
N SER A 291 0.72 16.66 13.65
CA SER A 291 0.59 17.24 14.98
C SER A 291 -0.20 16.27 15.87
N GLU A 292 0.24 16.13 17.11
CA GLU A 292 -0.41 15.29 18.11
C GLU A 292 -1.88 15.70 18.40
N ASP A 293 -2.30 16.89 17.94
CA ASP A 293 -3.65 17.42 18.10
C ASP A 293 -4.73 16.73 17.23
N GLU A 294 -4.35 15.92 16.23
CA GLU A 294 -5.34 15.15 15.46
C GLU A 294 -5.61 13.75 16.02
N SER A 295 -4.89 13.32 17.05
CA SER A 295 -5.14 12.05 17.74
C SER A 295 -6.36 12.08 18.67
N GLU A 296 -6.90 13.25 18.97
CA GLU A 296 -8.18 13.44 19.67
C GLU A 296 -9.37 13.69 18.74
N THR A 297 -9.38 13.13 17.55
CA THR A 297 -10.67 12.95 16.89
C THR A 297 -11.38 11.89 17.73
N PRO A 298 -12.47 12.24 18.47
CA PRO A 298 -13.28 11.24 19.15
C PRO A 298 -13.66 10.24 18.07
N ALA A 299 -13.54 8.96 18.38
CA ALA A 299 -13.87 7.87 17.46
C ALA A 299 -15.07 8.33 16.63
N ALA A 300 -14.81 8.74 15.39
CA ALA A 300 -15.83 9.33 14.54
C ALA A 300 -16.94 8.29 14.56
N ASP A 301 -18.12 8.70 14.98
CA ASP A 301 -19.32 7.91 14.83
C ASP A 301 -19.24 7.28 13.45
N PRO A 302 -19.44 5.96 13.31
CA PRO A 302 -19.26 5.27 12.05
C PRO A 302 -19.95 6.08 10.99
N LEU A 303 -19.19 6.53 9.99
CA LEU A 303 -19.67 7.42 8.92
C LEU A 303 -21.11 6.98 8.58
N PRO A 304 -22.08 7.90 8.58
CA PRO A 304 -23.47 7.53 8.27
C PRO A 304 -23.43 6.67 7.01
N ALA A 305 -24.16 5.57 7.00
CA ALA A 305 -24.11 4.57 5.92
C ALA A 305 -24.19 5.20 4.51
N GLU A 306 -24.77 6.40 4.43
CA GLU A 306 -24.84 7.23 3.23
C GLU A 306 -23.49 7.82 2.79
N ALA A 307 -22.61 8.20 3.72
CA ALA A 307 -21.27 8.74 3.39
C ALA A 307 -20.31 7.62 2.97
N LEU A 308 -20.41 6.45 3.60
CA LEU A 308 -19.67 5.24 3.20
C LEU A 308 -20.16 4.74 1.84
N ALA A 309 -21.47 4.75 1.61
CA ALA A 309 -22.08 4.41 0.32
C ALA A 309 -21.64 5.37 -0.80
N ALA A 310 -21.51 6.67 -0.52
CA ALA A 310 -21.04 7.68 -1.47
C ALA A 310 -19.56 7.44 -1.86
N ARG A 311 -18.69 7.07 -0.92
CA ARG A 311 -17.28 6.73 -1.21
C ARG A 311 -17.15 5.44 -2.02
N VAL A 312 -17.92 4.41 -1.69
CA VAL A 312 -17.97 3.15 -2.44
C VAL A 312 -18.51 3.38 -3.85
N LEU A 313 -19.53 4.24 -4.03
CA LEU A 313 -20.07 4.57 -5.34
C LEU A 313 -19.12 5.41 -6.19
N ALA A 314 -18.35 6.34 -5.58
CA ALA A 314 -17.33 7.10 -6.27
C ALA A 314 -16.19 6.19 -6.78
N GLY A 315 -15.75 5.21 -5.97
CA GLY A 315 -14.76 4.20 -6.36
C GLY A 315 -15.26 3.26 -7.48
N LEU A 316 -16.55 2.94 -7.51
CA LEU A 316 -17.15 2.13 -8.56
C LEU A 316 -17.36 2.92 -9.87
N ALA A 317 -17.68 4.21 -9.79
CA ALA A 317 -17.84 5.07 -10.97
C ALA A 317 -16.50 5.34 -11.69
N SER A 318 -15.39 5.43 -10.97
CA SER A 318 -14.06 5.58 -11.57
C SER A 318 -13.60 4.32 -12.33
N ARG A 319 -14.06 3.12 -11.93
CA ARG A 319 -13.77 1.85 -12.63
C ARG A 319 -14.51 1.68 -13.96
N THR A 320 -15.68 2.31 -14.14
CA THR A 320 -16.45 2.24 -15.39
C THR A 320 -16.01 3.26 -16.44
N ALA A 321 -15.31 4.32 -16.06
CA ALA A 321 -14.81 5.34 -16.98
C ALA A 321 -13.47 4.97 -17.66
N GLY A 322 -12.74 3.98 -17.12
CA GLY A 322 -11.47 3.49 -17.67
C GLY A 322 -11.58 2.29 -18.62
N ALA A 323 -12.77 1.80 -18.92
CA ALA A 323 -13.02 0.62 -19.75
C ALA A 323 -13.73 0.99 -21.07
N ARG A 324 -13.30 2.08 -21.71
CA ARG A 324 -13.65 2.40 -23.11
C ARG A 324 -12.40 2.69 -23.92
#